data_6ddf0819359d47787231ce08a85fefad
#
_entry.id   6ddf0819359d47787231ce08a85fefad
#
_cell.length_a   1.000
_cell.length_b   1.000
_cell.length_c   1.000
_cell.angle_alpha   90.00
_cell.angle_beta   90.00
_cell.angle_gamma   90.00
#
_symmetry.space_group_name_H-M   'P 1'
#
loop_
_entity.id
_entity.type
_entity.pdbx_description
1 polymer ?
#
loop_
_entity_poly.entity_id
_entity_poly.type
_entity_poly.pdbx_seq_one_letter_code
_entity_poly.pdbx_strand_id
1 'polypeptide(L)'
;RGAVTNTPNRFDPLHIEPDTVEPDEEDFERRQPTEYFDDASRSILAKNDSPDVGFAYSLNPYRGCSHGCVYCYARPTHEYLGFSAGLDFETKILVKQDAPDLLRETFSKRSWEPQVVALSGNTDCYQPVERQLEITRRCLEVFLEFRNPVTMITKNKLVTRDIDLLQELAERDLVHVTLSVTSLKPALTGVLEPRTSRPKQRLAAVTALAEAGVPVGINVAPLIPGLNDEEVPNILDAAAKAGAQWANYIMVRLPGAVRPLFLEWLERHMPDRASKVQNR
;
A
#
# COMPACT_ATOMS: atom_id res chain seq x y z
N ARG A 1 6.06 13.89 -0.21
CA ARG A 1 6.05 12.88 -1.26
C ARG A 1 7.29 12.01 -1.14
N GLY A 2 7.22 10.74 -1.60
CA GLY A 2 8.38 9.84 -1.66
C GLY A 2 9.20 10.07 -2.92
N ALA A 3 8.53 10.18 -4.07
CA ALA A 3 9.14 10.66 -5.31
C ALA A 3 9.13 12.18 -5.38
N VAL A 4 10.17 12.76 -5.97
CA VAL A 4 10.29 14.21 -6.20
C VAL A 4 10.10 14.57 -7.65
N THR A 5 10.33 13.62 -8.55
CA THR A 5 10.23 13.81 -10.00
C THR A 5 9.32 12.75 -10.63
N ASN A 6 8.89 13.02 -11.85
CA ASN A 6 8.26 12.02 -12.71
C ASN A 6 9.34 11.31 -13.55
N THR A 7 9.29 9.99 -13.59
CA THR A 7 10.08 9.19 -14.54
C THR A 7 9.41 9.18 -15.90
N PRO A 8 10.15 9.06 -17.01
CA PRO A 8 9.57 8.82 -18.33
C PRO A 8 8.68 7.57 -18.30
N ASN A 9 7.52 7.66 -18.95
CA ASN A 9 6.64 6.50 -19.10
C ASN A 9 7.22 5.59 -20.22
N ARG A 10 7.45 4.32 -19.91
CA ARG A 10 8.05 3.35 -20.85
C ARG A 10 7.18 3.03 -22.08
N PHE A 11 5.90 3.43 -22.08
CA PHE A 11 4.98 3.24 -23.21
C PHE A 11 4.83 4.49 -24.06
N ASP A 12 5.41 5.63 -23.65
CA ASP A 12 5.37 6.85 -24.47
C ASP A 12 6.35 6.74 -25.63
N PRO A 13 5.89 6.87 -26.88
CA PRO A 13 6.73 6.83 -28.06
C PRO A 13 7.61 8.09 -28.22
N LEU A 14 7.33 9.16 -27.49
CA LEU A 14 8.03 10.42 -27.50
C LEU A 14 8.66 10.68 -26.12
N HIS A 15 9.98 10.84 -26.10
CA HIS A 15 10.67 11.39 -24.94
C HIS A 15 10.57 12.92 -25.02
N ILE A 16 9.78 13.50 -24.10
CA ILE A 16 9.83 14.95 -23.88
C ILE A 16 11.02 15.17 -22.94
N GLU A 17 12.13 15.65 -23.47
CA GLU A 17 13.17 16.22 -22.61
C GLU A 17 12.61 17.52 -22.03
N PRO A 18 12.59 17.68 -20.70
CA PRO A 18 12.25 18.97 -20.10
C PRO A 18 13.23 20.00 -20.67
N ASP A 19 12.73 21.10 -21.21
CA ASP A 19 13.58 22.23 -21.56
C ASP A 19 14.37 22.62 -20.29
N THR A 20 15.68 22.82 -20.42
CA THR A 20 16.58 23.07 -19.31
C THR A 20 16.40 24.47 -18.71
N VAL A 21 15.18 24.80 -18.33
CA VAL A 21 14.91 25.89 -17.41
C VAL A 21 15.21 25.30 -16.02
N GLU A 22 16.29 25.74 -15.39
CA GLU A 22 16.56 25.39 -13.98
C GLU A 22 15.28 25.73 -13.20
N PRO A 23 14.64 24.73 -12.56
CA PRO A 23 13.44 25.02 -11.79
C PRO A 23 13.82 25.95 -10.65
N ASP A 24 13.14 27.07 -10.52
CA ASP A 24 13.31 27.97 -9.39
C ASP A 24 13.11 27.17 -8.10
N GLU A 25 13.94 27.44 -7.06
CA GLU A 25 13.83 26.76 -5.78
C GLU A 25 12.41 26.83 -5.18
N GLU A 26 11.62 27.86 -5.51
CA GLU A 26 10.21 28.01 -5.16
C GLU A 26 9.28 26.97 -5.78
N ASP A 27 9.60 26.38 -6.93
CA ASP A 27 8.80 25.32 -7.57
C ASP A 27 8.91 23.96 -6.83
N PHE A 28 10.01 23.71 -6.14
CA PHE A 28 10.18 22.51 -5.30
C PHE A 28 9.37 22.56 -3.99
N GLU A 29 9.04 23.73 -3.48
CA GLU A 29 8.23 23.90 -2.28
C GLU A 29 6.72 23.83 -2.52
N ARG A 30 6.25 23.98 -3.75
CA ARG A 30 4.82 23.86 -4.07
C ARG A 30 4.39 22.41 -3.86
N ARG A 31 3.69 22.16 -2.76
CA ARG A 31 3.02 20.88 -2.47
C ARG A 31 2.05 20.59 -3.60
N GLN A 32 2.44 19.71 -4.54
CA GLN A 32 1.51 19.27 -5.57
C GLN A 32 0.27 18.66 -4.89
N PRO A 33 -0.94 19.16 -5.17
CA PRO A 33 -2.19 18.60 -4.67
C PRO A 33 -2.36 17.17 -5.19
N THR A 34 -3.16 16.38 -4.51
CA THR A 34 -3.60 15.08 -5.04
C THR A 34 -4.88 15.30 -5.85
N GLU A 35 -4.87 14.84 -7.07
CA GLU A 35 -6.03 14.82 -7.96
C GLU A 35 -6.69 13.45 -7.93
N TYR A 36 -8.02 13.40 -7.96
CA TYR A 36 -8.79 12.18 -7.93
C TYR A 36 -9.60 12.07 -9.21
N PHE A 37 -9.52 10.92 -9.86
CA PHE A 37 -10.20 10.61 -11.11
C PHE A 37 -11.12 9.41 -10.91
N ASP A 38 -12.27 9.38 -11.55
CA ASP A 38 -13.14 8.22 -11.54
C ASP A 38 -12.52 7.09 -12.40
N ASP A 39 -12.56 5.87 -11.86
CA ASP A 39 -12.10 4.66 -12.57
C ASP A 39 -13.32 3.92 -13.12
N ALA A 40 -13.45 3.86 -14.43
CA ALA A 40 -14.54 3.17 -15.15
C ALA A 40 -14.35 1.64 -15.24
N SER A 41 -13.72 1.00 -14.25
CA SER A 41 -13.55 -0.44 -14.23
C SER A 41 -14.88 -1.17 -14.20
N ARG A 42 -15.04 -2.19 -15.06
CA ARG A 42 -16.24 -3.05 -15.13
C ARG A 42 -16.12 -4.32 -14.28
N SER A 43 -14.98 -4.55 -13.68
CA SER A 43 -14.73 -5.66 -12.75
C SER A 43 -13.85 -5.18 -11.62
N ILE A 44 -14.07 -5.70 -10.41
CA ILE A 44 -13.33 -5.27 -9.24
C ILE A 44 -12.26 -6.27 -8.80
N LEU A 45 -12.46 -7.56 -9.07
CA LEU A 45 -11.50 -8.59 -8.73
C LEU A 45 -10.47 -8.76 -9.84
N ALA A 46 -9.20 -8.67 -9.47
CA ALA A 46 -8.09 -9.06 -10.32
C ALA A 46 -7.65 -10.48 -9.96
N LYS A 47 -7.60 -11.37 -10.96
CA LYS A 47 -7.07 -12.72 -10.80
C LYS A 47 -5.55 -12.65 -10.69
N ASN A 48 -5.00 -13.45 -9.79
CA ASN A 48 -3.58 -13.60 -9.61
C ASN A 48 -3.19 -15.05 -9.85
N ASP A 49 -2.19 -15.26 -10.68
CA ASP A 49 -1.62 -16.56 -11.04
C ASP A 49 -0.16 -16.73 -10.62
N SER A 50 0.39 -15.74 -9.89
CA SER A 50 1.75 -15.80 -9.36
C SER A 50 1.84 -16.85 -8.25
N PRO A 51 2.80 -17.78 -8.31
CA PRO A 51 3.03 -18.76 -7.24
C PRO A 51 3.59 -18.12 -5.95
N ASP A 52 4.06 -16.86 -6.03
CA ASP A 52 4.71 -16.16 -4.91
C ASP A 52 3.71 -15.60 -3.89
N VAL A 53 2.41 -15.60 -4.20
CA VAL A 53 1.36 -15.06 -3.32
C VAL A 53 0.28 -16.09 -3.07
N GLY A 54 -0.17 -16.18 -1.83
CA GLY A 54 -1.11 -17.21 -1.35
C GLY A 54 -2.60 -16.91 -1.61
N PHE A 55 -2.94 -16.04 -2.58
CA PHE A 55 -4.33 -15.71 -2.90
C PHE A 55 -4.57 -15.68 -4.42
N ALA A 56 -5.72 -16.17 -4.85
CA ALA A 56 -6.11 -16.22 -6.26
C ALA A 56 -6.72 -14.90 -6.77
N TYR A 57 -7.30 -14.10 -5.88
CA TYR A 57 -7.95 -12.84 -6.23
C TYR A 57 -7.52 -11.71 -5.33
N SER A 58 -7.41 -10.52 -5.93
CA SER A 58 -7.20 -9.28 -5.19
C SER A 58 -8.23 -8.21 -5.57
N LEU A 59 -8.52 -7.34 -4.60
CA LEU A 59 -9.34 -6.16 -4.75
C LEU A 59 -8.53 -4.93 -4.37
N ASN A 60 -8.52 -3.94 -5.28
CA ASN A 60 -7.88 -2.65 -5.03
C ASN A 60 -8.89 -1.54 -5.36
N PRO A 61 -9.44 -0.84 -4.35
CA PRO A 61 -10.41 0.25 -4.56
C PRO A 61 -9.84 1.45 -5.30
N TYR A 62 -8.51 1.54 -5.34
CA TYR A 62 -7.78 2.67 -5.91
C TYR A 62 -6.68 2.20 -6.85
N ARG A 63 -6.33 3.04 -7.85
CA ARG A 63 -5.07 2.94 -8.59
C ARG A 63 -4.24 4.19 -8.29
N GLY A 64 -2.94 4.02 -8.06
CA GLY A 64 -2.10 5.02 -7.42
C GLY A 64 -2.29 5.02 -5.90
N CYS A 65 -1.32 5.57 -5.17
CA CYS A 65 -1.35 5.55 -3.71
C CYS A 65 -0.68 6.78 -3.12
N SER A 66 -1.47 7.63 -2.50
CA SER A 66 -0.98 8.87 -1.90
C SER A 66 -0.13 8.67 -0.65
N HIS A 67 0.08 7.44 -0.15
CA HIS A 67 1.07 7.15 0.89
C HIS A 67 2.49 7.52 0.47
N GLY A 68 2.81 7.41 -0.82
CA GLY A 68 4.07 7.90 -1.37
C GLY A 68 5.30 7.09 -0.95
N CYS A 69 5.16 5.80 -0.69
CA CYS A 69 6.32 4.95 -0.40
C CYS A 69 7.25 4.92 -1.61
N VAL A 70 8.51 5.32 -1.44
CA VAL A 70 9.46 5.45 -2.57
C VAL A 70 9.77 4.11 -3.23
N TYR A 71 9.82 3.03 -2.46
CA TYR A 71 10.14 1.67 -2.88
C TYR A 71 8.92 0.89 -3.44
N CYS A 72 7.74 1.52 -3.58
CA CYS A 72 6.51 0.79 -3.86
C CYS A 72 6.57 0.08 -5.22
N TYR A 73 6.49 -1.26 -5.19
CA TYR A 73 6.53 -2.09 -6.40
C TYR A 73 5.34 -1.88 -7.34
N ALA A 74 4.25 -1.28 -6.84
CA ALA A 74 3.07 -1.00 -7.65
C ALA A 74 3.20 0.25 -8.54
N ARG A 75 4.23 1.09 -8.34
CA ARG A 75 4.44 2.32 -9.12
C ARG A 75 4.39 2.11 -10.63
N PRO A 76 5.05 1.08 -11.22
CA PRO A 76 5.01 0.86 -12.66
C PRO A 76 3.62 0.53 -13.22
N THR A 77 2.65 0.18 -12.38
CA THR A 77 1.27 -0.04 -12.85
C THR A 77 0.61 1.24 -13.33
N HIS A 78 1.10 2.40 -12.90
CA HIS A 78 0.60 3.71 -13.31
C HIS A 78 0.95 4.05 -14.76
N GLU A 79 2.04 3.49 -15.27
CA GLU A 79 2.47 3.65 -16.65
C GLU A 79 1.44 3.10 -17.66
N TYR A 80 0.70 2.03 -17.32
CA TYR A 80 -0.40 1.52 -18.14
C TYR A 80 -1.60 2.48 -18.26
N LEU A 81 -1.63 3.51 -17.43
CA LEU A 81 -2.67 4.55 -17.43
C LEU A 81 -2.20 5.83 -18.16
N GLY A 82 -1.00 5.82 -18.76
CA GLY A 82 -0.39 7.00 -19.37
C GLY A 82 0.20 7.99 -18.34
N PHE A 83 0.36 7.58 -17.08
CA PHE A 83 0.97 8.40 -16.02
C PHE A 83 2.38 7.93 -15.69
N SER A 84 3.16 8.79 -15.02
CA SER A 84 4.47 8.41 -14.53
C SER A 84 4.40 7.52 -13.29
N ALA A 85 5.36 6.60 -13.16
CA ALA A 85 5.59 5.82 -11.94
C ALA A 85 6.16 6.66 -10.78
N GLY A 86 6.59 7.89 -11.04
CA GLY A 86 7.15 8.84 -10.07
C GLY A 86 6.06 9.54 -9.25
N LEU A 87 6.02 10.85 -9.39
CA LEU A 87 5.12 11.73 -8.63
C LEU A 87 3.64 11.49 -8.97
N ASP A 88 3.33 11.18 -10.23
CA ASP A 88 1.95 10.92 -10.67
C ASP A 88 1.33 9.75 -9.89
N PHE A 89 2.09 8.69 -9.57
CA PHE A 89 1.60 7.58 -8.76
C PHE A 89 1.08 8.03 -7.39
N GLU A 90 1.60 9.12 -6.84
CA GLU A 90 1.24 9.65 -5.52
C GLU A 90 0.19 10.76 -5.58
N THR A 91 0.03 11.38 -6.76
CA THR A 91 -0.76 12.61 -6.92
C THR A 91 -1.97 12.44 -7.82
N LYS A 92 -1.97 11.47 -8.73
CA LYS A 92 -3.08 11.18 -9.64
C LYS A 92 -3.70 9.84 -9.28
N ILE A 93 -4.75 9.86 -8.47
CA ILE A 93 -5.38 8.68 -7.91
C ILE A 93 -6.69 8.39 -8.64
N LEU A 94 -6.79 7.20 -9.23
CA LEU A 94 -8.06 6.74 -9.79
C LEU A 94 -8.85 6.01 -8.71
N VAL A 95 -10.12 6.35 -8.60
CA VAL A 95 -11.04 5.91 -7.54
C VAL A 95 -12.13 5.05 -8.15
N LYS A 96 -12.29 3.83 -7.69
CA LYS A 96 -13.34 2.91 -8.11
C LYS A 96 -14.56 3.11 -7.21
N GLN A 97 -15.37 4.13 -7.52
CA GLN A 97 -16.54 4.48 -6.71
C GLN A 97 -17.54 3.32 -6.60
N ASP A 98 -17.70 2.55 -7.69
CA ASP A 98 -18.64 1.43 -7.78
C ASP A 98 -18.03 0.10 -7.27
N ALA A 99 -16.86 0.13 -6.60
CA ALA A 99 -16.22 -1.09 -6.13
C ALA A 99 -17.12 -1.99 -5.26
N PRO A 100 -17.90 -1.47 -4.31
CA PRO A 100 -18.81 -2.30 -3.51
C PRO A 100 -19.90 -2.97 -4.36
N ASP A 101 -20.46 -2.27 -5.33
CA ASP A 101 -21.53 -2.79 -6.20
C ASP A 101 -21.01 -3.85 -7.16
N LEU A 102 -19.87 -3.62 -7.78
CA LEU A 102 -19.17 -4.60 -8.62
C LEU A 102 -18.76 -5.86 -7.84
N LEU A 103 -18.40 -5.69 -6.57
CA LEU A 103 -18.09 -6.81 -5.68
C LEU A 103 -19.35 -7.62 -5.38
N ARG A 104 -20.46 -6.97 -5.03
CA ARG A 104 -21.77 -7.60 -4.79
C ARG A 104 -22.26 -8.34 -6.03
N GLU A 105 -22.16 -7.73 -7.21
CA GLU A 105 -22.46 -8.38 -8.48
C GLU A 105 -21.61 -9.64 -8.69
N THR A 106 -20.32 -9.56 -8.39
CA THR A 106 -19.41 -10.70 -8.55
C THR A 106 -19.75 -11.84 -7.61
N PHE A 107 -20.00 -11.56 -6.35
CA PHE A 107 -20.33 -12.59 -5.35
C PHE A 107 -21.74 -13.18 -5.53
N SER A 108 -22.65 -12.46 -6.19
CA SER A 108 -24.00 -12.95 -6.53
C SER A 108 -24.01 -13.94 -7.69
N LYS A 109 -22.92 -14.08 -8.45
CA LYS A 109 -22.87 -15.03 -9.59
C LYS A 109 -22.90 -16.48 -9.09
N ARG A 110 -23.71 -17.31 -9.68
CA ARG A 110 -23.78 -18.76 -9.37
C ARG A 110 -22.46 -19.50 -9.52
N SER A 111 -21.56 -18.96 -10.34
CA SER A 111 -20.22 -19.51 -10.58
C SER A 111 -19.18 -19.05 -9.55
N TRP A 112 -19.56 -18.15 -8.63
CA TRP A 112 -18.65 -17.71 -7.57
C TRP A 112 -18.65 -18.71 -6.44
N GLU A 113 -17.48 -19.19 -6.10
CA GLU A 113 -17.23 -20.00 -4.91
C GLU A 113 -16.46 -19.15 -3.91
N PRO A 114 -16.94 -19.04 -2.63
CA PRO A 114 -16.27 -18.24 -1.63
C PRO A 114 -14.80 -18.67 -1.45
N GLN A 115 -13.89 -17.72 -1.58
CA GLN A 115 -12.46 -17.93 -1.44
C GLN A 115 -11.78 -16.65 -0.97
N VAL A 116 -10.55 -16.77 -0.47
CA VAL A 116 -9.82 -15.61 0.06
C VAL A 116 -9.57 -14.58 -1.04
N VAL A 117 -10.03 -13.36 -0.79
CA VAL A 117 -9.73 -12.19 -1.61
C VAL A 117 -8.79 -11.28 -0.84
N ALA A 118 -7.64 -10.93 -1.44
CA ALA A 118 -6.70 -9.98 -0.84
C ALA A 118 -7.13 -8.54 -1.12
N LEU A 119 -7.52 -7.81 -0.09
CA LEU A 119 -7.74 -6.38 -0.16
C LEU A 119 -6.39 -5.65 0.01
N SER A 120 -6.05 -4.74 -0.91
CA SER A 120 -4.73 -4.10 -0.99
C SER A 120 -3.61 -4.96 -1.58
N GLY A 121 -3.86 -5.68 -2.63
CA GLY A 121 -2.80 -6.39 -3.35
C GLY A 121 -1.76 -5.47 -4.00
N ASN A 122 -2.14 -4.27 -4.44
CA ASN A 122 -1.27 -3.29 -5.09
C ASN A 122 -1.19 -1.95 -4.34
N THR A 123 -2.33 -1.31 -4.12
CA THR A 123 -2.41 0.00 -3.47
C THR A 123 -3.04 -0.15 -2.09
N ASP A 124 -2.70 0.73 -1.17
CA ASP A 124 -3.25 0.65 0.18
C ASP A 124 -4.72 1.09 0.19
N CYS A 125 -5.59 0.21 0.64
CA CYS A 125 -7.04 0.47 0.72
C CYS A 125 -7.40 1.51 1.78
N TYR A 126 -6.51 1.77 2.74
CA TYR A 126 -6.65 2.81 3.75
C TYR A 126 -5.76 4.03 3.49
N GLN A 127 -5.41 4.32 2.23
CA GLN A 127 -4.74 5.56 1.90
C GLN A 127 -5.58 6.79 2.33
N PRO A 128 -4.99 7.99 2.50
CA PRO A 128 -5.65 9.13 3.15
C PRO A 128 -7.06 9.48 2.69
N VAL A 129 -7.38 9.33 1.40
CA VAL A 129 -8.71 9.65 0.84
C VAL A 129 -9.81 8.72 1.35
N GLU A 130 -9.47 7.50 1.74
CA GLU A 130 -10.41 6.51 2.27
C GLU A 130 -11.15 7.00 3.52
N ARG A 131 -10.58 7.98 4.25
CA ARG A 131 -11.25 8.62 5.38
C ARG A 131 -12.55 9.32 4.97
N GLN A 132 -12.63 9.82 3.72
CA GLN A 132 -13.77 10.56 3.19
C GLN A 132 -14.67 9.67 2.32
N LEU A 133 -14.05 8.79 1.51
CA LEU A 133 -14.79 8.03 0.51
C LEU A 133 -15.40 6.73 1.06
N GLU A 134 -14.81 6.14 2.11
CA GLU A 134 -15.28 4.93 2.80
C GLU A 134 -15.56 3.73 1.88
N ILE A 135 -14.85 3.65 0.74
CA ILE A 135 -15.07 2.58 -0.25
C ILE A 135 -14.62 1.23 0.33
N THR A 136 -13.51 1.20 1.07
CA THR A 136 -13.02 0.00 1.75
C THR A 136 -14.04 -0.51 2.76
N ARG A 137 -14.63 0.39 3.58
CA ARG A 137 -15.68 0.05 4.53
C ARG A 137 -16.88 -0.59 3.82
N ARG A 138 -17.39 0.05 2.78
CA ARG A 138 -18.51 -0.50 1.99
C ARG A 138 -18.18 -1.83 1.32
N CYS A 139 -16.92 -2.06 0.92
CA CYS A 139 -16.49 -3.38 0.45
C CYS A 139 -16.51 -4.42 1.57
N LEU A 140 -16.07 -4.07 2.80
CA LEU A 140 -16.12 -4.96 3.96
C LEU A 140 -17.57 -5.37 4.32
N GLU A 141 -18.53 -4.46 4.19
CA GLU A 141 -19.95 -4.76 4.34
C GLU A 141 -20.42 -5.84 3.35
N VAL A 142 -19.93 -5.78 2.10
CA VAL A 142 -20.21 -6.81 1.09
C VAL A 142 -19.54 -8.14 1.43
N PHE A 143 -18.29 -8.13 1.90
CA PHE A 143 -17.62 -9.35 2.36
C PHE A 143 -18.41 -10.03 3.49
N LEU A 144 -18.92 -9.25 4.44
CA LEU A 144 -19.74 -9.73 5.54
C LEU A 144 -21.09 -10.28 5.06
N GLU A 145 -21.79 -9.55 4.19
CA GLU A 145 -23.07 -9.93 3.57
C GLU A 145 -23.00 -11.31 2.91
N PHE A 146 -21.94 -11.53 2.11
CA PHE A 146 -21.73 -12.78 1.37
C PHE A 146 -20.92 -13.84 2.13
N ARG A 147 -20.47 -13.55 3.35
CA ARG A 147 -19.58 -14.41 4.14
C ARG A 147 -18.37 -14.87 3.34
N ASN A 148 -17.81 -13.98 2.54
CA ASN A 148 -16.62 -14.28 1.73
C ASN A 148 -15.35 -13.94 2.51
N PRO A 149 -14.37 -14.85 2.62
CA PRO A 149 -13.15 -14.57 3.35
C PRO A 149 -12.32 -13.47 2.69
N VAL A 150 -11.71 -12.62 3.51
CA VAL A 150 -10.87 -11.50 3.10
C VAL A 150 -9.57 -11.46 3.90
N THR A 151 -8.48 -11.16 3.24
CA THR A 151 -7.23 -10.76 3.89
C THR A 151 -6.87 -9.35 3.48
N MET A 152 -6.27 -8.58 4.38
CA MET A 152 -5.90 -7.20 4.06
C MET A 152 -4.52 -6.83 4.60
N ILE A 153 -3.86 -5.93 3.85
CA ILE A 153 -2.55 -5.40 4.22
C ILE A 153 -2.61 -3.87 4.17
N THR A 154 -2.18 -3.20 5.22
CA THR A 154 -2.15 -1.74 5.25
C THR A 154 -0.97 -1.18 6.03
N LYS A 155 -0.62 0.08 5.76
CA LYS A 155 0.31 0.91 6.54
C LYS A 155 -0.41 2.01 7.32
N ASN A 156 -1.75 1.95 7.37
CA ASN A 156 -2.53 3.02 7.95
C ASN A 156 -3.34 2.56 9.17
N LYS A 157 -3.24 3.32 10.26
CA LYS A 157 -4.06 3.12 11.45
C LYS A 157 -5.57 3.27 11.20
N LEU A 158 -5.97 3.84 10.05
CA LEU A 158 -7.38 4.05 9.71
C LEU A 158 -8.16 2.72 9.66
N VAL A 159 -7.49 1.59 9.53
CA VAL A 159 -8.13 0.26 9.64
C VAL A 159 -8.92 0.10 10.94
N THR A 160 -8.53 0.78 12.02
CA THR A 160 -9.25 0.74 13.30
C THR A 160 -10.63 1.41 13.26
N ARG A 161 -10.94 2.22 12.22
CA ARG A 161 -12.28 2.76 12.00
C ARG A 161 -13.31 1.65 11.78
N ASP A 162 -12.89 0.57 11.14
CA ASP A 162 -13.77 -0.50 10.68
C ASP A 162 -13.71 -1.75 11.57
N ILE A 163 -13.26 -1.58 12.82
CA ILE A 163 -13.16 -2.68 13.82
C ILE A 163 -14.49 -3.40 14.02
N ASP A 164 -15.60 -2.68 13.99
CA ASP A 164 -16.95 -3.24 14.08
C ASP A 164 -17.19 -4.33 13.02
N LEU A 165 -16.93 -4.04 11.76
CA LEU A 165 -17.07 -5.01 10.66
C LEU A 165 -16.01 -6.12 10.71
N LEU A 166 -14.77 -5.75 11.06
CA LEU A 166 -13.67 -6.71 11.16
C LEU A 166 -13.90 -7.71 12.29
N GLN A 167 -14.49 -7.31 13.41
CA GLN A 167 -14.85 -8.17 14.50
C GLN A 167 -15.95 -9.17 14.09
N GLU A 168 -17.00 -8.71 13.40
CA GLU A 168 -18.05 -9.60 12.91
C GLU A 168 -17.52 -10.61 11.87
N LEU A 169 -16.57 -10.22 11.03
CA LEU A 169 -15.89 -11.13 10.11
C LEU A 169 -15.00 -12.12 10.87
N ALA A 170 -14.30 -11.66 11.91
CA ALA A 170 -13.42 -12.50 12.73
C ALA A 170 -14.21 -13.59 13.52
N GLU A 171 -15.39 -13.26 14.04
CA GLU A 171 -16.29 -14.22 14.70
C GLU A 171 -16.72 -15.39 13.79
N ARG A 172 -16.53 -15.24 12.46
CA ARG A 172 -16.86 -16.23 11.44
C ARG A 172 -15.62 -16.80 10.74
N ASP A 173 -14.43 -16.55 11.26
CA ASP A 173 -13.14 -16.94 10.66
C ASP A 173 -12.96 -16.43 9.20
N LEU A 174 -13.49 -15.23 8.90
CA LEU A 174 -13.51 -14.67 7.55
C LEU A 174 -12.51 -13.54 7.32
N VAL A 175 -11.69 -13.16 8.32
CA VAL A 175 -10.75 -12.05 8.13
C VAL A 175 -9.39 -12.30 8.76
N HIS A 176 -8.36 -11.87 8.05
CA HIS A 176 -7.00 -11.67 8.57
C HIS A 176 -6.52 -10.27 8.23
N VAL A 177 -6.01 -9.54 9.22
CA VAL A 177 -5.47 -8.20 9.02
C VAL A 177 -3.95 -8.23 9.23
N THR A 178 -3.21 -7.61 8.32
CA THR A 178 -1.76 -7.48 8.42
C THR A 178 -1.34 -6.01 8.36
N LEU A 179 -0.65 -5.52 9.37
CA LEU A 179 -0.06 -4.18 9.32
C LEU A 179 1.42 -4.27 8.92
N SER A 180 1.80 -3.47 7.91
CA SER A 180 3.21 -3.38 7.54
C SER A 180 3.96 -2.46 8.51
N VAL A 181 5.02 -2.97 9.14
CA VAL A 181 5.91 -2.23 10.03
C VAL A 181 7.32 -2.31 9.46
N THR A 182 7.69 -1.31 8.67
CA THR A 182 8.97 -1.28 7.92
C THR A 182 10.15 -0.93 8.83
N SER A 183 9.94 -0.07 9.81
CA SER A 183 10.94 0.40 10.78
C SER A 183 10.23 0.97 12.00
N LEU A 184 10.89 0.94 13.15
CA LEU A 184 10.45 1.61 14.37
C LEU A 184 10.94 3.07 14.46
N LYS A 185 11.83 3.50 13.56
CA LYS A 185 12.41 4.85 13.54
C LYS A 185 11.51 5.84 12.81
N PRO A 186 10.88 6.81 13.51
CA PRO A 186 9.98 7.79 12.86
C PRO A 186 10.70 8.65 11.81
N ALA A 187 11.98 8.94 12.00
CA ALA A 187 12.78 9.70 11.04
C ALA A 187 12.91 8.96 9.71
N LEU A 188 13.21 7.64 9.75
CA LEU A 188 13.32 6.83 8.53
C LEU A 188 11.96 6.70 7.84
N THR A 189 10.91 6.29 8.56
CA THR A 189 9.58 6.14 7.96
C THR A 189 9.01 7.46 7.45
N GLY A 190 9.44 8.59 8.05
CA GLY A 190 9.02 9.93 7.62
C GLY A 190 9.45 10.32 6.23
N VAL A 191 10.59 9.83 5.76
CA VAL A 191 11.11 10.09 4.41
C VAL A 191 10.86 8.93 3.46
N LEU A 192 10.86 7.67 3.97
CA LEU A 192 10.68 6.46 3.17
C LEU A 192 9.19 6.22 2.79
N GLU A 193 8.27 6.59 3.71
CA GLU A 193 6.82 6.35 3.65
C GLU A 193 6.04 7.58 4.16
N PRO A 194 6.17 8.74 3.52
CA PRO A 194 5.90 10.06 4.13
C PRO A 194 4.46 10.30 4.59
N ARG A 195 3.47 9.65 3.99
CA ARG A 195 2.04 9.86 4.28
C ARG A 195 1.34 8.62 4.88
N THR A 196 2.12 7.66 5.35
CA THR A 196 1.63 6.51 6.11
C THR A 196 1.51 6.84 7.60
N SER A 197 0.85 5.99 8.36
CA SER A 197 0.85 6.12 9.82
C SER A 197 2.24 5.90 10.40
N ARG A 198 2.61 6.65 11.43
CA ARG A 198 3.90 6.49 12.12
C ARG A 198 3.99 5.10 12.80
N PRO A 199 5.20 4.56 13.04
CA PRO A 199 5.36 3.21 13.58
C PRO A 199 4.57 2.95 14.87
N LYS A 200 4.62 3.87 15.83
CA LYS A 200 3.84 3.80 17.08
C LYS A 200 2.33 3.69 16.83
N GLN A 201 1.81 4.38 15.82
CA GLN A 201 0.38 4.33 15.47
C GLN A 201 0.00 3.01 14.81
N ARG A 202 0.92 2.40 14.02
CA ARG A 202 0.69 1.08 13.42
C ARG A 202 0.65 0.00 14.52
N LEU A 203 1.57 0.03 15.48
CA LEU A 203 1.56 -0.89 16.62
C LEU A 203 0.32 -0.69 17.50
N ALA A 204 -0.10 0.54 17.75
CA ALA A 204 -1.35 0.81 18.46
C ALA A 204 -2.58 0.27 17.70
N ALA A 205 -2.57 0.28 16.37
CA ALA A 205 -3.64 -0.33 15.58
C ALA A 205 -3.60 -1.87 15.68
N VAL A 206 -2.41 -2.48 15.75
CA VAL A 206 -2.29 -3.94 16.05
C VAL A 206 -2.93 -4.25 17.40
N THR A 207 -2.62 -3.46 18.44
CA THR A 207 -3.20 -3.65 19.78
C THR A 207 -4.72 -3.54 19.74
N ALA A 208 -5.26 -2.50 19.12
CA ALA A 208 -6.71 -2.29 19.06
C ALA A 208 -7.44 -3.43 18.33
N LEU A 209 -6.86 -3.95 17.24
CA LEU A 209 -7.42 -5.09 16.51
C LEU A 209 -7.35 -6.37 17.33
N ALA A 210 -6.21 -6.65 18.00
CA ALA A 210 -6.04 -7.82 18.85
C ALA A 210 -7.01 -7.81 20.04
N GLU A 211 -7.18 -6.66 20.70
CA GLU A 211 -8.13 -6.47 21.82
C GLU A 211 -9.58 -6.65 21.37
N ALA A 212 -9.90 -6.33 20.11
CA ALA A 212 -11.21 -6.56 19.50
C ALA A 212 -11.41 -8.03 19.03
N GLY A 213 -10.45 -8.91 19.24
CA GLY A 213 -10.52 -10.31 18.80
C GLY A 213 -10.31 -10.51 17.29
N VAL A 214 -9.84 -9.48 16.58
CA VAL A 214 -9.53 -9.59 15.14
C VAL A 214 -8.16 -10.23 14.94
N PRO A 215 -8.05 -11.35 14.19
CA PRO A 215 -6.77 -11.96 13.88
C PRO A 215 -5.85 -10.96 13.16
N VAL A 216 -4.75 -10.57 13.81
CA VAL A 216 -3.84 -9.55 13.32
C VAL A 216 -2.39 -9.99 13.37
N GLY A 217 -1.64 -9.70 12.32
CA GLY A 217 -0.21 -9.91 12.23
C GLY A 217 0.53 -8.72 11.65
N ILE A 218 1.83 -8.86 11.48
CA ILE A 218 2.65 -7.83 10.87
C ILE A 218 3.40 -8.32 9.63
N ASN A 219 3.72 -7.36 8.76
CA ASN A 219 4.66 -7.54 7.67
C ASN A 219 5.89 -6.62 7.89
N VAL A 220 7.08 -7.20 8.06
CA VAL A 220 8.33 -6.45 7.98
C VAL A 220 8.65 -6.27 6.50
N ALA A 221 7.96 -5.33 5.86
CA ALA A 221 7.98 -5.18 4.41
C ALA A 221 7.93 -3.71 3.96
N PRO A 222 8.92 -3.34 3.11
CA PRO A 222 10.03 -4.16 2.67
C PRO A 222 11.14 -4.28 3.72
N LEU A 223 11.79 -5.43 3.72
CA LEU A 223 13.10 -5.58 4.35
C LEU A 223 14.17 -5.10 3.36
N ILE A 224 14.94 -4.08 3.77
CA ILE A 224 15.95 -3.43 2.94
C ILE A 224 17.31 -3.68 3.61
N PRO A 225 18.12 -4.64 3.09
CA PRO A 225 19.42 -4.96 3.68
C PRO A 225 20.34 -3.73 3.74
N GLY A 226 20.95 -3.53 4.90
CA GLY A 226 21.80 -2.37 5.16
C GLY A 226 21.06 -1.12 5.63
N LEU A 227 19.71 -1.10 5.60
CA LEU A 227 18.91 0.04 6.02
C LEU A 227 18.07 -0.24 7.27
N ASN A 228 17.24 -1.29 7.26
CA ASN A 228 16.31 -1.63 8.34
C ASN A 228 16.42 -3.08 8.83
N ASP A 229 17.31 -3.89 8.25
CA ASP A 229 17.52 -5.30 8.60
C ASP A 229 17.92 -5.50 10.06
N GLU A 230 18.67 -4.57 10.64
CA GLU A 230 19.11 -4.60 12.05
C GLU A 230 17.94 -4.39 13.03
N GLU A 231 16.79 -3.85 12.58
CA GLU A 231 15.62 -3.57 13.41
C GLU A 231 14.69 -4.78 13.58
N VAL A 232 14.86 -5.84 12.78
CA VAL A 232 13.92 -6.98 12.73
C VAL A 232 13.61 -7.56 14.13
N PRO A 233 14.61 -7.87 14.98
CA PRO A 233 14.30 -8.40 16.31
C PRO A 233 13.45 -7.46 17.18
N ASN A 234 13.74 -6.16 17.12
CA ASN A 234 12.99 -5.15 17.87
C ASN A 234 11.57 -4.95 17.33
N ILE A 235 11.38 -5.03 16.00
CA ILE A 235 10.06 -4.97 15.37
C ILE A 235 9.21 -6.17 15.81
N LEU A 236 9.78 -7.37 15.79
CA LEU A 236 9.09 -8.59 16.21
C LEU A 236 8.70 -8.56 17.69
N ASP A 237 9.60 -8.13 18.57
CA ASP A 237 9.30 -7.97 20.00
C ASP A 237 8.18 -6.94 20.24
N ALA A 238 8.25 -5.78 19.57
CA ALA A 238 7.22 -4.75 19.67
C ALA A 238 5.85 -5.23 19.14
N ALA A 239 5.85 -5.98 18.04
CA ALA A 239 4.64 -6.54 17.46
C ALA A 239 4.01 -7.63 18.34
N ALA A 240 4.83 -8.53 18.91
CA ALA A 240 4.36 -9.55 19.84
C ALA A 240 3.72 -8.91 21.08
N LYS A 241 4.36 -7.88 21.66
CA LYS A 241 3.79 -7.09 22.78
C LYS A 241 2.50 -6.37 22.41
N ALA A 242 2.32 -6.00 21.15
CA ALA A 242 1.10 -5.39 20.65
C ALA A 242 -0.02 -6.42 20.37
N GLY A 243 0.24 -7.72 20.47
CA GLY A 243 -0.75 -8.77 20.25
C GLY A 243 -0.75 -9.37 18.86
N ALA A 244 0.27 -9.12 18.04
CA ALA A 244 0.40 -9.74 16.71
C ALA A 244 0.57 -11.28 16.86
N GLN A 245 -0.20 -12.04 16.07
CA GLN A 245 -0.23 -13.50 16.11
C GLN A 245 0.75 -14.15 15.14
N TRP A 246 1.15 -13.42 14.07
CA TRP A 246 2.15 -13.86 13.10
C TRP A 246 2.97 -12.66 12.59
N ALA A 247 4.10 -12.97 12.01
CA ALA A 247 4.93 -12.01 11.32
C ALA A 247 5.47 -12.60 10.01
N ASN A 248 5.45 -11.82 8.95
CA ASN A 248 6.07 -12.14 7.67
C ASN A 248 7.09 -11.07 7.30
N TYR A 249 7.93 -11.35 6.31
CA TYR A 249 8.80 -10.35 5.70
C TYR A 249 8.79 -10.47 4.18
N ILE A 250 9.06 -9.37 3.51
CA ILE A 250 9.24 -9.33 2.06
C ILE A 250 10.49 -8.50 1.77
N MET A 251 11.45 -9.11 1.07
CA MET A 251 12.63 -8.40 0.61
C MET A 251 12.23 -7.29 -0.36
N VAL A 252 12.95 -6.16 -0.32
CA VAL A 252 12.72 -5.07 -1.26
C VAL A 252 12.88 -5.56 -2.70
N ARG A 253 11.90 -5.20 -3.54
CA ARG A 253 11.94 -5.42 -4.99
C ARG A 253 11.78 -4.07 -5.67
N LEU A 254 12.68 -3.74 -6.57
CA LEU A 254 12.76 -2.45 -7.25
C LEU A 254 12.55 -2.61 -8.76
N PRO A 255 11.34 -2.99 -9.22
CA PRO A 255 11.07 -3.25 -10.63
C PRO A 255 11.05 -1.95 -11.44
N GLY A 256 11.63 -1.97 -12.64
CA GLY A 256 11.55 -0.89 -13.63
C GLY A 256 11.91 0.48 -13.05
N ALA A 257 11.01 1.44 -13.18
CA ALA A 257 11.19 2.81 -12.73
C ALA A 257 11.35 2.98 -11.20
N VAL A 258 11.00 1.96 -10.40
CA VAL A 258 11.16 2.04 -8.93
C VAL A 258 12.63 2.10 -8.53
N ARG A 259 13.51 1.39 -9.26
CA ARG A 259 14.93 1.34 -8.93
C ARG A 259 15.61 2.72 -9.00
N PRO A 260 15.56 3.46 -10.09
CA PRO A 260 16.16 4.79 -10.13
C PRO A 260 15.55 5.74 -9.09
N LEU A 261 14.24 5.74 -8.88
CA LEU A 261 13.58 6.55 -7.85
C LEU A 261 14.10 6.24 -6.44
N PHE A 262 14.26 4.96 -6.13
CA PHE A 262 14.77 4.53 -4.83
C PHE A 262 16.24 4.89 -4.64
N LEU A 263 17.09 4.75 -5.67
CA LEU A 263 18.50 5.12 -5.60
C LEU A 263 18.68 6.63 -5.44
N GLU A 264 17.94 7.45 -6.18
CA GLU A 264 17.92 8.91 -6.02
C GLU A 264 17.52 9.30 -4.58
N TRP A 265 16.44 8.68 -4.06
CA TRP A 265 16.01 8.88 -2.69
C TRP A 265 17.09 8.49 -1.67
N LEU A 266 17.76 7.35 -1.91
CA LEU A 266 18.78 6.82 -1.01
C LEU A 266 19.99 7.77 -0.92
N GLU A 267 20.47 8.29 -2.03
CA GLU A 267 21.55 9.26 -2.08
C GLU A 267 21.19 10.59 -1.40
N ARG A 268 19.94 11.03 -1.56
CA ARG A 268 19.47 12.29 -0.98
C ARG A 268 19.26 12.20 0.54
N HIS A 269 18.66 11.12 1.02
CA HIS A 269 18.21 11.00 2.41
C HIS A 269 19.12 10.14 3.30
N MET A 270 19.91 9.25 2.71
CA MET A 270 20.72 8.27 3.42
C MET A 270 22.10 8.09 2.77
N PRO A 271 22.85 9.18 2.48
CA PRO A 271 24.14 9.11 1.76
C PRO A 271 25.14 8.18 2.45
N ASP A 272 25.18 8.19 3.78
CA ASP A 272 26.08 7.33 4.58
C ASP A 272 25.76 5.83 4.48
N ARG A 273 24.55 5.47 4.03
CA ARG A 273 24.09 4.09 3.86
C ARG A 273 24.03 3.66 2.40
N ALA A 274 24.12 4.60 1.46
CA ALA A 274 23.92 4.34 0.04
C ALA A 274 24.77 3.19 -0.49
N SER A 275 26.10 3.23 -0.29
CA SER A 275 27.00 2.16 -0.72
C SER A 275 26.69 0.82 -0.07
N LYS A 276 26.33 0.80 1.23
CA LYS A 276 26.01 -0.44 1.95
C LYS A 276 24.76 -1.09 1.39
N VAL A 277 23.72 -0.29 1.06
CA VAL A 277 22.43 -0.78 0.52
C VAL A 277 22.60 -1.23 -0.93
N GLN A 278 23.36 -0.49 -1.75
CA GLN A 278 23.56 -0.82 -3.17
C GLN A 278 24.37 -2.10 -3.39
N ASN A 279 25.26 -2.44 -2.44
CA ASN A 279 26.14 -3.61 -2.54
C ASN A 279 25.55 -4.89 -1.91
N ARG A 280 24.33 -4.86 -1.47
CA ARG A 280 23.61 -6.00 -0.88
C ARG A 280 22.35 -6.38 -1.64
#